data_9fe8a0ff5684139f8d621c0b84ed0c97
#
_entry.id   9fe8a0ff5684139f8d621c0b84ed0c97
#
_cell.length_a   1.000
_cell.length_b   1.000
_cell.length_c   1.000
_cell.angle_alpha   90.00
_cell.angle_beta   90.00
_cell.angle_gamma   90.00
#
_symmetry.space_group_name_H-M   'P 1'
#
loop_
_entity.id
_entity.type
_entity.pdbx_description
1 polymer ?
#
loop_
_entity_poly.entity_id
_entity_poly.type
_entity_poly.pdbx_seq_one_letter_code
_entity_poly.pdbx_strand_id
1 'polypeptide(L)'
;MPGDLNFGDCIGCGLCVLGCPAYEETGFDVLTARGRNKALQSGLAAAEMVEPIWACTLCGYCDAICPSEVHNIEIVLHLRRELASLSSESPGTEQALTTDDRRPTTDGQRPTAKSQRPTTNDQRPPLVVGCTIRDRAPHLVPSIVEFLRRLGRPADPIDDGCCGWLEVEAGRALPAARAKAGVVADPLCLEQYDAEFLGVLAMQHLDLFELTPPFYYFAPHRIVNRDHARVYPLYDQLRRRFDCDMNLDLNRLARSTSAGSLQGLSGRHARDIPAAVTRLLAHSRADRIITCSPADYLAFKTYSGRETRFITECLR
;
A
#
# COMPACT_ATOMS: atom_id res chain seq x y z
N MET A 1 6.65 13.83 26.41
CA MET A 1 7.37 13.12 25.33
C MET A 1 6.70 11.77 25.19
N PRO A 2 6.36 11.29 23.99
CA PRO A 2 5.81 9.94 23.84
C PRO A 2 6.91 8.93 24.21
N GLY A 3 6.71 8.19 25.28
CA GLY A 3 7.71 7.36 25.94
C GLY A 3 8.20 6.11 25.20
N ASP A 4 7.69 5.83 23.99
CA ASP A 4 7.95 4.56 23.29
C ASP A 4 8.46 4.70 21.85
N LEU A 5 8.71 5.92 21.36
CA LEU A 5 9.21 6.11 20.00
C LEU A 5 10.73 6.12 19.98
N ASN A 6 11.33 5.16 19.29
CA ASN A 6 12.77 4.96 19.28
C ASN A 6 13.55 5.80 18.23
N PHE A 7 13.08 7.01 17.88
CA PHE A 7 13.80 7.90 16.97
C PHE A 7 15.18 8.28 17.49
N GLY A 8 15.39 8.23 18.82
CA GLY A 8 16.68 8.44 19.47
C GLY A 8 17.78 7.49 19.01
N ASP A 9 17.42 6.28 18.58
CA ASP A 9 18.36 5.25 18.13
C ASP A 9 18.88 5.50 16.71
N CYS A 10 18.36 6.50 16.00
CA CYS A 10 18.79 6.82 14.65
C CYS A 10 20.23 7.35 14.63
N ILE A 11 21.16 6.55 14.12
CA ILE A 11 22.59 6.91 13.97
C ILE A 11 22.88 7.81 12.76
N GLY A 12 21.88 8.07 11.90
CA GLY A 12 22.03 8.95 10.73
C GLY A 12 22.77 8.32 9.54
N CYS A 13 22.86 7.00 9.44
CA CYS A 13 23.62 6.27 8.39
C CYS A 13 23.17 6.56 6.94
N GLY A 14 21.92 6.98 6.73
CA GLY A 14 21.40 7.35 5.40
C GLY A 14 20.87 6.19 4.55
N LEU A 15 20.91 4.94 4.98
CA LEU A 15 20.42 3.79 4.19
C LEU A 15 18.94 3.95 3.80
N CYS A 16 18.11 4.50 4.69
CA CYS A 16 16.69 4.75 4.44
C CYS A 16 16.42 5.78 3.34
N VAL A 17 17.43 6.56 2.93
CA VAL A 17 17.31 7.55 1.85
C VAL A 17 17.30 6.88 0.48
N LEU A 18 18.01 5.74 0.32
CA LEU A 18 18.28 5.10 -0.97
C LEU A 18 17.01 4.65 -1.74
N GLY A 19 15.95 4.29 -1.07
CA GLY A 19 14.69 3.88 -1.70
C GLY A 19 13.48 4.69 -1.20
N CYS A 20 13.72 5.87 -0.64
CA CYS A 20 12.65 6.75 -0.17
C CYS A 20 11.96 7.46 -1.34
N PRO A 21 10.66 7.23 -1.60
CA PRO A 21 9.96 7.90 -2.71
C PRO A 21 10.00 9.42 -2.62
N ALA A 22 9.97 9.99 -1.41
CA ALA A 22 10.08 11.42 -1.20
C ALA A 22 11.45 11.97 -1.65
N TYR A 23 12.52 11.26 -1.36
CA TYR A 23 13.86 11.64 -1.79
C TYR A 23 14.05 11.45 -3.31
N GLU A 24 13.59 10.34 -3.85
CA GLU A 24 13.69 10.06 -5.30
C GLU A 24 13.02 11.15 -6.15
N GLU A 25 11.98 11.77 -5.63
CA GLU A 25 11.23 12.81 -6.33
C GLU A 25 11.84 14.21 -6.15
N THR A 26 12.32 14.52 -4.94
CA THR A 26 12.67 15.90 -4.56
C THR A 26 14.18 16.14 -4.37
N GLY A 27 14.94 15.09 -4.09
CA GLY A 27 16.36 15.21 -3.67
C GLY A 27 16.56 15.74 -2.26
N PHE A 28 15.50 16.02 -1.48
CA PHE A 28 15.59 16.61 -0.15
C PHE A 28 15.62 15.56 0.96
N ASP A 29 16.77 15.40 1.62
CA ASP A 29 16.94 14.46 2.74
C ASP A 29 16.03 14.78 3.94
N VAL A 30 15.70 16.05 4.16
CA VAL A 30 14.79 16.47 5.23
C VAL A 30 13.42 15.79 5.17
N LEU A 31 12.98 15.38 3.97
CA LEU A 31 11.70 14.70 3.76
C LEU A 31 11.77 13.18 4.01
N THR A 32 12.95 12.66 4.35
CA THR A 32 13.17 11.22 4.60
C THR A 32 13.00 10.85 6.08
N ALA A 33 13.04 9.54 6.37
CA ALA A 33 13.08 9.07 7.75
C ALA A 33 14.29 9.61 8.53
N ARG A 34 15.47 9.63 7.89
CA ARG A 34 16.68 10.21 8.48
C ARG A 34 16.49 11.68 8.86
N GLY A 35 15.96 12.50 7.94
CA GLY A 35 15.72 13.92 8.19
C GLY A 35 14.76 14.14 9.37
N ARG A 36 13.63 13.42 9.40
CA ARG A 36 12.68 13.49 10.50
C ARG A 36 13.27 13.09 11.84
N ASN A 37 13.99 11.96 11.88
CA ASN A 37 14.58 11.49 13.14
C ASN A 37 15.63 12.45 13.67
N LYS A 38 16.46 13.05 12.80
CA LYS A 38 17.44 14.06 13.21
C LYS A 38 16.77 15.35 13.69
N ALA A 39 15.69 15.78 13.09
CA ALA A 39 14.89 16.91 13.57
C ALA A 39 14.31 16.65 14.96
N LEU A 40 13.73 15.46 15.18
CA LEU A 40 13.23 15.03 16.50
C LEU A 40 14.34 14.96 17.56
N GLN A 41 15.51 14.41 17.20
CA GLN A 41 16.69 14.38 18.09
C GLN A 41 17.19 15.79 18.44
N SER A 42 16.95 16.78 17.56
CA SER A 42 17.28 18.18 17.81
C SER A 42 16.18 18.93 18.59
N GLY A 43 15.12 18.25 19.00
CA GLY A 43 14.05 18.81 19.82
C GLY A 43 12.91 19.49 19.04
N LEU A 44 12.85 19.35 17.70
CA LEU A 44 11.73 19.92 16.93
C LEU A 44 10.43 19.18 17.23
N ALA A 45 9.33 19.91 17.39
CA ALA A 45 8.00 19.38 17.56
C ALA A 45 7.34 19.06 16.20
N ALA A 46 6.26 18.26 16.21
CA ALA A 46 5.53 17.90 15.00
C ALA A 46 5.05 19.14 14.20
N ALA A 47 4.60 20.19 14.91
CA ALA A 47 4.13 21.44 14.30
C ALA A 47 5.22 22.15 13.46
N GLU A 48 6.51 21.94 13.77
CA GLU A 48 7.64 22.51 13.04
C GLU A 48 8.08 21.65 11.86
N MET A 49 7.57 20.40 11.76
CA MET A 49 7.94 19.39 10.76
C MET A 49 6.77 18.95 9.89
N VAL A 50 5.79 19.82 9.66
CA VAL A 50 4.55 19.47 8.93
C VAL A 50 4.85 18.84 7.57
N GLU A 51 5.71 19.47 6.76
CA GLU A 51 6.05 19.00 5.44
C GLU A 51 6.79 17.65 5.46
N PRO A 52 7.88 17.46 6.22
CA PRO A 52 8.54 16.15 6.34
C PRO A 52 7.62 15.02 6.78
N ILE A 53 6.67 15.29 7.68
CA ILE A 53 5.72 14.29 8.18
C ILE A 53 4.74 13.86 7.09
N TRP A 54 4.18 14.83 6.34
CA TRP A 54 3.21 14.54 5.29
C TRP A 54 3.85 14.02 4.01
N ALA A 55 5.12 14.31 3.73
CA ALA A 55 5.82 13.79 2.58
C ALA A 55 6.00 12.25 2.60
N CYS A 56 5.86 11.60 3.76
CA CYS A 56 6.03 10.16 3.89
C CYS A 56 4.86 9.38 3.27
N THR A 57 5.15 8.40 2.41
CA THR A 57 4.16 7.52 1.76
C THR A 57 3.90 6.23 2.54
N LEU A 58 4.48 6.07 3.72
CA LEU A 58 4.37 4.88 4.58
C LEU A 58 4.75 3.57 3.84
N CYS A 59 5.70 3.62 2.93
CA CYS A 59 6.11 2.47 2.11
C CYS A 59 6.87 1.38 2.87
N GLY A 60 7.33 1.63 4.10
CA GLY A 60 8.04 0.67 4.94
C GLY A 60 9.51 0.44 4.61
N TYR A 61 10.05 1.06 3.54
CA TYR A 61 11.45 0.87 3.13
C TYR A 61 12.44 1.21 4.25
N CYS A 62 12.20 2.31 4.95
CA CYS A 62 13.09 2.80 6.01
C CYS A 62 13.12 1.87 7.23
N ASP A 63 12.03 1.19 7.57
CA ASP A 63 12.00 0.23 8.67
C ASP A 63 12.78 -1.03 8.29
N ALA A 64 12.56 -1.53 7.08
CA ALA A 64 13.17 -2.75 6.59
C ALA A 64 14.70 -2.69 6.47
N ILE A 65 15.26 -1.49 6.15
CA ILE A 65 16.70 -1.33 5.93
C ILE A 65 17.44 -0.76 7.15
N CYS A 66 16.74 -0.40 8.22
CA CYS A 66 17.33 0.28 9.35
C CYS A 66 18.20 -0.65 10.20
N PRO A 67 19.54 -0.42 10.31
CA PRO A 67 20.39 -1.26 11.14
C PRO A 67 20.18 -1.02 12.64
N SER A 68 19.53 0.08 13.01
CA SER A 68 19.20 0.44 14.40
C SER A 68 17.73 0.13 14.72
N GLU A 69 17.03 -0.60 13.85
CA GLU A 69 15.64 -1.04 14.06
C GLU A 69 14.68 0.10 14.47
N VAL A 70 14.88 1.30 13.90
CA VAL A 70 13.99 2.44 14.18
C VAL A 70 12.66 2.23 13.50
N HIS A 71 11.58 2.31 14.26
CA HIS A 71 10.19 2.13 13.80
C HIS A 71 9.64 3.40 13.14
N ASN A 72 10.18 3.74 11.97
CA ASN A 72 9.89 5.01 11.29
C ASN A 72 8.42 5.18 10.89
N ILE A 73 7.73 4.10 10.53
CA ILE A 73 6.29 4.13 10.20
C ILE A 73 5.46 4.52 11.43
N GLU A 74 5.75 3.93 12.58
CA GLU A 74 5.06 4.25 13.84
C GLU A 74 5.32 5.69 14.26
N ILE A 75 6.57 6.16 14.12
CA ILE A 75 6.93 7.56 14.39
C ILE A 75 6.09 8.51 13.51
N VAL A 76 6.01 8.27 12.21
CA VAL A 76 5.23 9.13 11.30
C VAL A 76 3.74 9.10 11.63
N LEU A 77 3.17 7.93 11.89
CA LEU A 77 1.77 7.79 12.26
C LEU A 77 1.47 8.50 13.59
N HIS A 78 2.40 8.46 14.55
CA HIS A 78 2.27 9.20 15.80
C HIS A 78 2.28 10.72 15.55
N LEU A 79 3.25 11.21 14.80
CA LEU A 79 3.36 12.64 14.49
C LEU A 79 2.16 13.17 13.69
N ARG A 80 1.59 12.36 12.79
CA ARG A 80 0.35 12.72 12.07
C ARG A 80 -0.85 12.82 13.01
N ARG A 81 -0.96 11.93 14.01
CA ARG A 81 -2.02 12.02 15.05
C ARG A 81 -1.87 13.29 15.89
N GLU A 82 -0.64 13.63 16.26
CA GLU A 82 -0.35 14.86 16.97
C GLU A 82 -0.76 16.10 16.14
N LEU A 83 -0.38 16.17 14.86
CA LEU A 83 -0.80 17.24 13.97
C LEU A 83 -2.32 17.34 13.78
N ALA A 84 -3.00 16.20 13.69
CA ALA A 84 -4.46 16.15 13.57
C ALA A 84 -5.15 16.70 14.83
N SER A 85 -4.62 16.39 16.03
CA SER A 85 -5.16 16.91 17.29
C SER A 85 -4.99 18.44 17.40
N LEU A 86 -3.83 18.96 17.02
CA LEU A 86 -3.59 20.41 16.99
C LEU A 86 -4.52 21.16 16.05
N SER A 87 -4.90 20.53 14.94
CA SER A 87 -5.84 21.12 13.96
C SER A 87 -7.29 21.14 14.46
N SER A 88 -7.68 20.25 15.34
CA SER A 88 -9.03 20.17 15.92
C SER A 88 -9.24 21.17 17.06
N GLU A 89 -8.17 21.63 17.70
CA GLU A 89 -8.22 22.60 18.80
C GLU A 89 -8.27 24.07 18.36
N SER A 90 -8.04 24.35 17.05
CA SER A 90 -8.14 25.71 16.50
C SER A 90 -9.54 25.96 15.94
N PRO A 91 -10.40 26.74 16.61
CA PRO A 91 -11.69 27.13 16.05
C PRO A 91 -11.42 28.16 14.93
N GLY A 92 -11.41 27.71 13.67
CA GLY A 92 -11.43 28.65 12.55
C GLY A 92 -10.54 28.41 11.35
N THR A 93 -9.93 27.26 11.18
CA THR A 93 -9.29 26.91 9.90
C THR A 93 -9.81 25.56 9.41
N GLU A 94 -11.06 25.60 8.98
CA GLU A 94 -11.63 24.63 8.05
C GLU A 94 -10.99 24.85 6.67
N GLN A 95 -9.67 24.63 6.57
CA GLN A 95 -9.09 24.21 5.31
C GLN A 95 -9.36 22.73 5.19
N ALA A 96 -10.64 22.46 4.89
CA ALA A 96 -11.09 21.20 4.36
C ALA A 96 -10.01 20.62 3.44
N LEU A 97 -9.68 19.36 3.62
CA LEU A 97 -9.29 18.48 2.55
C LEU A 97 -10.45 18.50 1.53
N THR A 98 -10.54 19.58 0.76
CA THR A 98 -11.33 19.58 -0.43
C THR A 98 -10.64 18.63 -1.37
N THR A 99 -11.00 17.35 -1.27
CA THR A 99 -10.89 16.41 -2.36
C THR A 99 -11.76 16.96 -3.47
N ASP A 100 -11.20 17.87 -4.29
CA ASP A 100 -11.78 18.24 -5.57
C ASP A 100 -11.41 17.15 -6.57
N ASP A 101 -11.74 15.93 -6.22
CA ASP A 101 -11.97 14.84 -7.15
C ASP A 101 -13.48 14.73 -7.23
N ARG A 102 -14.03 15.40 -8.26
CA ARG A 102 -15.44 15.35 -8.60
C ARG A 102 -15.87 13.90 -8.77
N ARG A 103 -16.29 13.33 -7.65
CA ARG A 103 -17.19 12.19 -7.70
C ARG A 103 -18.38 12.66 -8.52
N PRO A 104 -18.76 12.00 -9.61
CA PRO A 104 -20.01 12.32 -10.26
C PRO A 104 -21.10 12.16 -9.20
N THR A 105 -21.69 13.28 -8.79
CA THR A 105 -22.91 13.29 -8.01
C THR A 105 -24.01 12.87 -8.95
N THR A 106 -24.17 11.55 -9.11
CA THR A 106 -25.47 11.05 -9.49
C THR A 106 -26.34 11.15 -8.24
N ASP A 107 -27.21 12.15 -8.23
CA ASP A 107 -28.38 12.19 -7.36
C ASP A 107 -29.19 10.89 -7.63
N GLY A 108 -28.95 9.90 -6.83
CA GLY A 108 -29.61 8.62 -6.81
C GLY A 108 -29.58 8.13 -5.38
N GLN A 109 -30.74 8.11 -4.77
CA GLN A 109 -31.04 7.59 -3.45
C GLN A 109 -30.23 6.33 -3.17
N ARG A 110 -29.27 6.45 -2.27
CA ARG A 110 -28.53 5.29 -1.74
C ARG A 110 -29.55 4.33 -1.15
N PRO A 111 -29.72 3.10 -1.68
CA PRO A 111 -30.53 2.11 -1.03
C PRO A 111 -29.92 1.89 0.36
N THR A 112 -30.68 2.13 1.41
CA THR A 112 -30.36 1.67 2.75
C THR A 112 -30.55 0.15 2.77
N ALA A 113 -29.58 -0.57 2.18
CA ALA A 113 -29.48 -1.98 2.39
C ALA A 113 -29.15 -2.18 3.86
N LYS A 114 -30.17 -2.52 4.64
CA LYS A 114 -29.96 -3.10 5.98
C LYS A 114 -29.02 -4.27 5.76
N SER A 115 -27.78 -4.16 6.23
CA SER A 115 -26.84 -5.26 6.32
C SER A 115 -27.49 -6.38 7.10
N GLN A 116 -28.16 -7.27 6.40
CA GLN A 116 -28.55 -8.56 6.97
C GLN A 116 -27.27 -9.35 7.06
N ARG A 117 -26.75 -9.43 8.29
CA ARG A 117 -25.71 -10.39 8.65
C ARG A 117 -26.17 -11.76 8.15
N PRO A 118 -25.41 -12.44 7.27
CA PRO A 118 -25.83 -13.76 6.80
C PRO A 118 -25.87 -14.70 8.00
N THR A 119 -27.07 -15.07 8.39
CA THR A 119 -27.32 -16.19 9.29
C THR A 119 -27.37 -17.44 8.44
N THR A 120 -26.24 -17.91 7.96
CA THR A 120 -26.15 -19.22 7.36
C THR A 120 -24.84 -19.88 7.75
N ASN A 121 -24.96 -21.14 8.07
CA ASN A 121 -23.94 -22.11 8.44
C ASN A 121 -23.02 -22.43 7.24
N ASP A 122 -22.73 -21.45 6.37
CA ASP A 122 -21.84 -21.59 5.22
C ASP A 122 -20.43 -21.24 5.70
N GLN A 123 -19.60 -22.26 5.87
CA GLN A 123 -18.24 -22.20 6.44
C GLN A 123 -17.21 -21.59 5.47
N ARG A 124 -17.63 -20.84 4.45
CA ARG A 124 -16.71 -20.22 3.53
C ARG A 124 -16.02 -19.02 4.18
N PRO A 125 -14.68 -18.95 4.13
CA PRO A 125 -13.98 -17.81 4.65
C PRO A 125 -14.31 -16.56 3.84
N PRO A 126 -14.52 -15.40 4.46
CA PRO A 126 -14.83 -14.17 3.75
C PRO A 126 -13.64 -13.68 2.92
N LEU A 127 -13.95 -13.17 1.70
CA LEU A 127 -12.98 -12.48 0.84
C LEU A 127 -13.18 -10.97 0.95
N VAL A 128 -12.16 -10.25 1.42
CA VAL A 128 -12.11 -8.79 1.39
C VAL A 128 -11.41 -8.34 0.12
N VAL A 129 -12.16 -7.82 -0.85
CA VAL A 129 -11.57 -7.33 -2.10
C VAL A 129 -10.89 -5.97 -1.95
N GLY A 130 -11.31 -5.16 -0.98
CA GLY A 130 -10.85 -3.80 -0.76
C GLY A 130 -11.59 -2.76 -1.61
N CYS A 131 -11.64 -1.51 -1.13
CA CYS A 131 -12.36 -0.43 -1.79
C CYS A 131 -11.76 -0.08 -3.17
N THR A 132 -10.46 -0.20 -3.36
CA THR A 132 -9.80 0.06 -4.65
C THR A 132 -10.35 -0.87 -5.74
N ILE A 133 -10.47 -2.18 -5.46
CA ILE A 133 -11.04 -3.15 -6.42
C ILE A 133 -12.52 -2.87 -6.59
N ARG A 134 -13.28 -2.78 -5.49
CA ARG A 134 -14.73 -2.60 -5.53
C ARG A 134 -15.17 -1.39 -6.36
N ASP A 135 -14.51 -0.24 -6.15
CA ASP A 135 -14.95 1.04 -6.70
C ASP A 135 -14.28 1.37 -8.06
N ARG A 136 -13.06 0.87 -8.32
CA ARG A 136 -12.26 1.27 -9.49
C ARG A 136 -11.86 0.13 -10.42
N ALA A 137 -11.89 -1.11 -9.96
CA ALA A 137 -11.51 -2.28 -10.75
C ALA A 137 -12.42 -3.51 -10.49
N PRO A 138 -13.77 -3.36 -10.46
CA PRO A 138 -14.70 -4.45 -10.10
C PRO A 138 -14.58 -5.65 -11.05
N HIS A 139 -14.09 -5.46 -12.26
CA HIS A 139 -13.84 -6.51 -13.23
C HIS A 139 -12.81 -7.56 -12.78
N LEU A 140 -11.99 -7.26 -11.76
CA LEU A 140 -11.02 -8.21 -11.19
C LEU A 140 -11.68 -9.24 -10.26
N VAL A 141 -12.86 -8.95 -9.69
CA VAL A 141 -13.51 -9.82 -8.71
C VAL A 141 -13.76 -11.24 -9.22
N PRO A 142 -14.28 -11.45 -10.46
CA PRO A 142 -14.50 -12.81 -10.96
C PRO A 142 -13.23 -13.64 -11.04
N SER A 143 -12.10 -13.09 -11.48
CA SER A 143 -10.83 -13.81 -11.57
C SER A 143 -10.27 -14.14 -10.18
N ILE A 144 -10.45 -13.28 -9.19
CA ILE A 144 -10.05 -13.50 -7.80
C ILE A 144 -10.85 -14.67 -7.19
N VAL A 145 -12.17 -14.66 -7.37
CA VAL A 145 -13.05 -15.73 -6.88
C VAL A 145 -12.72 -17.07 -7.56
N GLU A 146 -12.47 -17.05 -8.86
CA GLU A 146 -12.07 -18.26 -9.61
C GLU A 146 -10.72 -18.80 -9.12
N PHE A 147 -9.75 -17.95 -8.86
CA PHE A 147 -8.47 -18.36 -8.28
C PHE A 147 -8.66 -19.09 -6.94
N LEU A 148 -9.43 -18.51 -6.02
CA LEU A 148 -9.70 -19.12 -4.72
C LEU A 148 -10.49 -20.45 -4.86
N ARG A 149 -11.40 -20.52 -5.82
CA ARG A 149 -12.13 -21.77 -6.14
C ARG A 149 -11.17 -22.86 -6.59
N ARG A 150 -10.18 -22.55 -7.43
CA ARG A 150 -9.16 -23.53 -7.90
C ARG A 150 -8.22 -23.99 -6.79
N LEU A 151 -8.01 -23.15 -5.78
CA LEU A 151 -7.28 -23.55 -4.58
C LEU A 151 -8.08 -24.46 -3.64
N GLY A 152 -9.34 -24.79 -3.97
CA GLY A 152 -10.23 -25.50 -3.05
C GLY A 152 -10.66 -24.66 -1.84
N ARG A 153 -10.51 -23.33 -1.93
CA ARG A 153 -10.85 -22.36 -0.88
C ARG A 153 -11.91 -21.38 -1.39
N PRO A 154 -13.09 -21.84 -1.80
CA PRO A 154 -14.12 -20.95 -2.29
C PRO A 154 -14.44 -19.90 -1.24
N ALA A 155 -14.45 -18.63 -1.63
CA ALA A 155 -14.72 -17.50 -0.77
C ALA A 155 -15.68 -16.55 -1.45
N ASP A 156 -16.59 -15.98 -0.68
CA ASP A 156 -17.54 -14.99 -1.19
C ASP A 156 -17.05 -13.57 -0.84
N PRO A 157 -17.06 -12.66 -1.84
CA PRO A 157 -16.74 -11.27 -1.57
C PRO A 157 -17.69 -10.67 -0.54
N ILE A 158 -17.14 -10.04 0.47
CA ILE A 158 -17.92 -9.30 1.45
C ILE A 158 -17.81 -7.80 1.19
N ASP A 159 -18.91 -7.07 1.31
CA ASP A 159 -18.92 -5.62 1.34
C ASP A 159 -18.85 -5.15 2.79
N ASP A 160 -17.65 -5.07 3.31
CA ASP A 160 -17.39 -4.59 4.66
C ASP A 160 -16.99 -3.10 4.69
N GLY A 161 -17.27 -2.40 3.61
CA GLY A 161 -16.95 -1.00 3.42
C GLY A 161 -15.44 -0.75 3.22
N CYS A 162 -14.98 0.44 3.61
CA CYS A 162 -13.55 0.80 3.57
C CYS A 162 -12.84 0.30 4.82
N CYS A 163 -11.63 -0.24 4.68
CA CYS A 163 -10.81 -0.67 5.82
C CYS A 163 -10.39 0.49 6.74
N GLY A 164 -10.48 1.74 6.27
CA GLY A 164 -10.13 2.93 7.05
C GLY A 164 -8.63 3.22 7.11
N TRP A 165 -7.80 2.49 6.37
CA TRP A 165 -6.35 2.71 6.42
C TRP A 165 -5.94 4.13 6.02
N LEU A 166 -6.61 4.75 5.04
CA LEU A 166 -6.32 6.12 4.64
C LEU A 166 -6.65 7.15 5.74
N GLU A 167 -7.63 6.84 6.60
CA GLU A 167 -7.93 7.66 7.79
C GLU A 167 -6.75 7.61 8.77
N VAL A 168 -6.17 6.41 8.95
CA VAL A 168 -4.97 6.23 9.77
C VAL A 168 -3.78 6.98 9.18
N GLU A 169 -3.59 6.89 7.86
CA GLU A 169 -2.56 7.67 7.17
C GLU A 169 -2.76 9.19 7.34
N ALA A 170 -4.00 9.63 7.50
CA ALA A 170 -4.35 11.02 7.78
C ALA A 170 -4.24 11.42 9.26
N GLY A 171 -3.74 10.54 10.12
CA GLY A 171 -3.59 10.79 11.56
C GLY A 171 -4.89 10.64 12.36
N ARG A 172 -5.96 10.12 11.75
CA ARG A 172 -7.22 9.86 12.45
C ARG A 172 -7.20 8.50 13.15
N ALA A 173 -8.08 8.33 14.12
CA ALA A 173 -8.15 7.07 14.86
C ALA A 173 -8.55 5.91 13.95
N LEU A 174 -7.96 4.75 14.20
CA LEU A 174 -8.38 3.51 13.58
C LEU A 174 -9.85 3.22 13.89
N PRO A 175 -10.67 2.84 12.89
CA PRO A 175 -11.92 2.15 13.18
C PRO A 175 -11.64 0.92 14.04
N ALA A 176 -12.60 0.50 14.83
CA ALA A 176 -12.47 -0.73 15.63
C ALA A 176 -12.02 -1.90 14.73
N ALA A 177 -11.11 -2.74 15.27
CA ALA A 177 -10.59 -3.90 14.56
C ALA A 177 -11.71 -4.70 13.90
N ARG A 178 -11.56 -4.99 12.63
CA ARG A 178 -12.57 -5.71 11.85
C ARG A 178 -12.47 -7.21 12.06
N ALA A 179 -13.53 -7.91 11.67
CA ALA A 179 -13.61 -9.36 11.82
C ALA A 179 -12.49 -10.09 11.06
N LYS A 180 -12.17 -11.31 11.50
CA LYS A 180 -11.28 -12.20 10.75
C LYS A 180 -11.79 -12.37 9.32
N ALA A 181 -10.92 -12.14 8.35
CA ALA A 181 -11.16 -12.47 6.96
C ALA A 181 -10.33 -13.71 6.59
N GLY A 182 -10.78 -14.46 5.60
CA GLY A 182 -9.99 -15.58 5.08
C GLY A 182 -8.87 -15.08 4.16
N VAL A 183 -9.23 -14.20 3.23
CA VAL A 183 -8.30 -13.66 2.23
C VAL A 183 -8.59 -12.17 2.02
N VAL A 184 -7.52 -11.39 1.87
CA VAL A 184 -7.56 -9.98 1.50
C VAL A 184 -6.85 -9.80 0.16
N ALA A 185 -7.51 -9.12 -0.79
CA ALA A 185 -6.97 -8.88 -2.13
C ALA A 185 -6.21 -7.55 -2.26
N ASP A 186 -6.48 -6.56 -1.42
CA ASP A 186 -5.78 -5.28 -1.40
C ASP A 186 -4.78 -5.24 -0.24
N PRO A 187 -3.46 -5.07 -0.49
CA PRO A 187 -2.45 -5.05 0.57
C PRO A 187 -2.65 -3.94 1.60
N LEU A 188 -3.38 -2.86 1.25
CA LEU A 188 -3.71 -1.80 2.21
C LEU A 188 -4.68 -2.27 3.29
N CYS A 189 -5.54 -3.24 2.97
CA CYS A 189 -6.54 -3.74 3.91
C CYS A 189 -5.94 -4.69 4.95
N LEU A 190 -4.77 -5.29 4.71
CA LEU A 190 -4.15 -6.23 5.66
C LEU A 190 -3.92 -5.66 7.06
N GLU A 191 -3.72 -4.34 7.15
CA GLU A 191 -3.54 -3.66 8.45
C GLU A 191 -4.77 -3.77 9.36
N GLN A 192 -5.93 -4.10 8.79
CA GLN A 192 -7.22 -4.09 9.48
C GLN A 192 -7.84 -5.48 9.63
N TYR A 193 -7.25 -6.50 8.98
CA TYR A 193 -7.79 -7.84 8.96
C TYR A 193 -6.70 -8.87 9.33
N ASP A 194 -7.05 -9.79 10.19
CA ASP A 194 -6.27 -11.02 10.39
C ASP A 194 -6.60 -11.99 9.25
N ALA A 195 -5.83 -11.90 8.17
CA ALA A 195 -6.12 -12.59 6.90
C ALA A 195 -4.85 -12.92 6.13
N GLU A 196 -4.96 -13.83 5.15
CA GLU A 196 -3.92 -14.07 4.17
C GLU A 196 -4.01 -13.08 3.00
N PHE A 197 -2.85 -12.65 2.50
CA PHE A 197 -2.82 -11.80 1.32
C PHE A 197 -2.88 -12.62 0.03
N LEU A 198 -3.80 -12.25 -0.86
CA LEU A 198 -4.01 -12.89 -2.16
C LEU A 198 -2.72 -13.05 -2.97
N GLY A 199 -1.86 -12.02 -2.99
CA GLY A 199 -0.61 -12.05 -3.73
C GLY A 199 0.39 -13.07 -3.21
N VAL A 200 0.43 -13.33 -1.90
CA VAL A 200 1.26 -14.38 -1.31
C VAL A 200 0.72 -15.75 -1.72
N LEU A 201 -0.59 -15.96 -1.66
CA LEU A 201 -1.22 -17.19 -2.13
C LEU A 201 -0.93 -17.43 -3.63
N ALA A 202 -1.02 -16.40 -4.46
CA ALA A 202 -0.70 -16.51 -5.88
C ALA A 202 0.76 -16.95 -6.12
N MET A 203 1.71 -16.40 -5.35
CA MET A 203 3.13 -16.78 -5.47
C MET A 203 3.41 -18.21 -4.98
N GLN A 204 2.61 -18.74 -4.06
CA GLN A 204 2.71 -20.13 -3.60
C GLN A 204 2.18 -21.12 -4.64
N HIS A 205 1.32 -20.69 -5.58
CA HIS A 205 0.62 -21.54 -6.54
C HIS A 205 0.84 -21.06 -7.99
N LEU A 206 2.11 -20.77 -8.35
CA LEU A 206 2.51 -20.30 -9.69
C LEU A 206 2.12 -21.23 -10.84
N ASP A 207 1.88 -22.50 -10.56
CA ASP A 207 1.43 -23.51 -11.52
C ASP A 207 0.01 -23.27 -12.04
N LEU A 208 -0.80 -22.48 -11.34
CA LEU A 208 -2.14 -22.12 -11.78
C LEU A 208 -2.16 -20.99 -12.82
N PHE A 209 -1.02 -20.33 -13.06
CA PHE A 209 -0.94 -19.15 -13.91
C PHE A 209 -0.19 -19.41 -15.21
N GLU A 210 -0.65 -18.78 -16.28
CA GLU A 210 0.06 -18.67 -17.54
C GLU A 210 0.83 -17.34 -17.58
N LEU A 211 2.11 -17.40 -17.17
CA LEU A 211 3.01 -16.25 -17.13
C LEU A 211 4.00 -16.37 -18.30
N THR A 212 3.77 -15.60 -19.35
CA THR A 212 4.62 -15.62 -20.55
C THR A 212 5.75 -14.59 -20.42
N PRO A 213 7.01 -15.01 -20.28
CA PRO A 213 8.16 -14.09 -20.22
C PRO A 213 8.45 -13.45 -21.59
N PRO A 214 9.16 -12.31 -21.63
CA PRO A 214 9.57 -11.52 -20.48
C PRO A 214 8.43 -10.68 -19.91
N PHE A 215 8.38 -10.53 -18.59
CA PHE A 215 7.43 -9.62 -17.91
C PHE A 215 8.11 -8.90 -16.76
N TYR A 216 7.53 -7.77 -16.36
CA TYR A 216 7.90 -7.07 -15.14
C TYR A 216 6.90 -7.42 -14.04
N TYR A 217 7.38 -8.07 -12.96
CA TYR A 217 6.54 -8.33 -11.80
C TYR A 217 6.68 -7.20 -10.79
N PHE A 218 5.59 -6.47 -10.56
CA PHE A 218 5.57 -5.43 -9.54
C PHE A 218 5.07 -5.99 -8.23
N ALA A 219 6.01 -6.23 -7.31
CA ALA A 219 5.75 -6.73 -5.98
C ALA A 219 5.18 -5.62 -5.08
N PRO A 220 4.13 -5.90 -4.28
CA PRO A 220 3.56 -4.90 -3.36
C PRO A 220 4.58 -4.50 -2.30
N HIS A 221 5.05 -3.27 -2.36
CA HIS A 221 6.12 -2.76 -1.51
C HIS A 221 5.81 -2.90 -0.01
N ARG A 222 4.56 -2.68 0.42
CA ARG A 222 4.16 -2.82 1.82
C ARG A 222 4.34 -4.23 2.35
N ILE A 223 4.06 -5.24 1.53
CA ILE A 223 4.23 -6.64 1.91
C ILE A 223 5.72 -7.01 1.94
N VAL A 224 6.44 -6.65 0.86
CA VAL A 224 7.88 -6.96 0.75
C VAL A 224 8.67 -6.31 1.87
N ASN A 225 8.46 -5.02 2.10
CA ASN A 225 9.28 -4.27 3.05
C ASN A 225 8.95 -4.59 4.52
N ARG A 226 7.75 -5.11 4.82
CA ARG A 226 7.36 -5.48 6.19
C ARG A 226 7.61 -6.94 6.54
N ASP A 227 7.49 -7.84 5.58
CA ASP A 227 7.61 -9.29 5.80
C ASP A 227 8.52 -9.93 4.76
N HIS A 228 9.70 -9.33 4.57
CA HIS A 228 10.65 -9.76 3.56
C HIS A 228 11.10 -11.23 3.75
N ALA A 229 11.27 -11.68 4.99
CA ALA A 229 11.67 -13.05 5.29
C ALA A 229 10.69 -14.09 4.73
N ARG A 230 9.39 -13.81 4.78
CA ARG A 230 8.34 -14.67 4.26
C ARG A 230 8.23 -14.64 2.75
N VAL A 231 8.41 -13.47 2.13
CA VAL A 231 8.12 -13.30 0.70
C VAL A 231 9.32 -13.52 -0.22
N TYR A 232 10.56 -13.33 0.25
CA TYR A 232 11.75 -13.52 -0.58
C TYR A 232 11.86 -14.92 -1.20
N PRO A 233 11.62 -16.02 -0.48
CA PRO A 233 11.67 -17.34 -1.08
C PRO A 233 10.69 -17.51 -2.25
N LEU A 234 9.50 -16.88 -2.16
CA LEU A 234 8.48 -16.92 -3.21
C LEU A 234 8.92 -16.14 -4.45
N TYR A 235 9.50 -14.96 -4.26
CA TYR A 235 10.02 -14.15 -5.37
C TYR A 235 11.26 -14.74 -6.02
N ASP A 236 12.12 -15.39 -5.24
CA ASP A 236 13.24 -16.16 -5.79
C ASP A 236 12.76 -17.35 -6.62
N GLN A 237 11.68 -18.01 -6.21
CA GLN A 237 11.02 -19.04 -7.00
C GLN A 237 10.46 -18.51 -8.31
N LEU A 238 9.78 -17.34 -8.27
CA LEU A 238 9.27 -16.68 -9.46
C LEU A 238 10.40 -16.39 -10.45
N ARG A 239 11.49 -15.77 -10.01
CA ARG A 239 12.66 -15.42 -10.84
C ARG A 239 13.41 -16.63 -11.39
N ARG A 240 13.47 -17.72 -10.63
CA ARG A 240 14.09 -18.97 -11.12
C ARG A 240 13.25 -19.68 -12.17
N ARG A 241 11.93 -19.52 -12.11
CA ARG A 241 10.99 -20.16 -13.02
C ARG A 241 10.75 -19.36 -14.30
N PHE A 242 10.82 -18.04 -14.20
CA PHE A 242 10.50 -17.12 -15.29
C PHE A 242 11.58 -16.06 -15.45
N ASP A 243 11.80 -15.64 -16.70
CA ASP A 243 12.58 -14.45 -16.99
C ASP A 243 11.73 -13.22 -16.70
N CYS A 244 11.92 -12.62 -15.53
CA CYS A 244 11.16 -11.46 -15.09
C CYS A 244 12.01 -10.45 -14.34
N ASP A 245 11.80 -9.19 -14.67
CA ASP A 245 12.27 -8.06 -13.87
C ASP A 245 11.33 -7.82 -12.69
N MET A 246 11.84 -7.15 -11.65
CA MET A 246 11.06 -6.79 -10.47
C MET A 246 11.42 -5.40 -9.97
N ASN A 247 10.52 -4.79 -9.20
CA ASN A 247 10.75 -3.51 -8.52
C ASN A 247 11.62 -3.63 -7.25
N LEU A 248 12.44 -4.68 -7.15
CA LEU A 248 13.36 -4.85 -6.03
C LEU A 248 14.69 -4.13 -6.32
N ASP A 249 15.19 -3.40 -5.34
CA ASP A 249 16.52 -2.78 -5.40
C ASP A 249 17.65 -3.77 -5.03
N LEU A 250 18.88 -3.26 -4.94
CA LEU A 250 20.05 -4.07 -4.56
C LEU A 250 19.95 -4.66 -3.16
N ASN A 251 19.17 -4.05 -2.28
CA ASN A 251 18.90 -4.55 -0.92
C ASN A 251 17.71 -5.51 -0.90
N ARG A 252 17.15 -5.85 -2.08
CA ARG A 252 15.95 -6.68 -2.28
C ARG A 252 14.68 -6.06 -1.69
N LEU A 253 14.67 -4.79 -1.38
CA LEU A 253 13.49 -4.05 -0.92
C LEU A 253 12.70 -3.51 -2.10
N ALA A 254 11.38 -3.50 -1.97
CA ALA A 254 10.50 -3.09 -3.05
C ALA A 254 10.34 -1.57 -3.09
N ARG A 255 10.58 -1.01 -4.28
CA ARG A 255 10.28 0.38 -4.60
C ARG A 255 8.79 0.57 -4.84
N SER A 256 8.29 1.74 -4.53
CA SER A 256 6.87 2.09 -4.53
C SER A 256 6.52 3.07 -5.65
N THR A 257 5.34 2.90 -6.27
CA THR A 257 4.71 3.95 -7.08
C THR A 257 4.08 5.05 -6.22
N SER A 258 3.85 4.78 -4.94
CA SER A 258 3.05 5.58 -4.00
C SER A 258 1.54 5.64 -4.32
N ALA A 259 1.06 4.96 -5.36
CA ALA A 259 -0.35 5.03 -5.80
C ALA A 259 -1.37 4.61 -4.74
N GLY A 260 -1.00 3.72 -3.82
CA GLY A 260 -1.86 3.26 -2.73
C GLY A 260 -1.78 4.08 -1.45
N SER A 261 -0.94 5.12 -1.39
CA SER A 261 -0.82 6.01 -0.24
C SER A 261 -1.79 7.18 -0.34
N LEU A 262 -2.03 7.86 0.78
CA LEU A 262 -2.82 9.09 0.80
C LEU A 262 -2.26 10.14 -0.19
N GLN A 263 -0.92 10.27 -0.25
CA GLN A 263 -0.23 11.19 -1.16
C GLN A 263 -0.36 10.77 -2.63
N GLY A 264 -0.53 9.50 -2.91
CA GLY A 264 -0.73 8.99 -4.27
C GLY A 264 -2.17 9.10 -4.77
N LEU A 265 -3.14 9.30 -3.89
CA LEU A 265 -4.54 9.45 -4.27
C LEU A 265 -4.91 10.92 -4.51
N SER A 266 -4.57 11.77 -3.62
CA SER A 266 -4.65 13.23 -3.68
C SER A 266 -4.28 13.74 -2.30
N GLY A 267 -3.77 14.95 -2.16
CA GLY A 267 -3.50 15.46 -0.84
C GLY A 267 -2.47 16.58 -0.82
N ARG A 268 -2.13 17.02 0.39
CA ARG A 268 -1.26 18.18 0.62
C ARG A 268 0.13 18.03 -0.05
N HIS A 269 0.59 16.82 -0.24
CA HIS A 269 1.88 16.51 -0.89
C HIS A 269 1.67 15.40 -1.94
N ALA A 270 0.80 15.69 -2.93
CA ALA A 270 0.54 14.77 -4.02
C ALA A 270 1.84 14.32 -4.70
N ARG A 271 1.93 13.02 -5.02
CA ARG A 271 3.08 12.43 -5.69
C ARG A 271 2.90 12.42 -7.19
N ASP A 272 3.98 12.61 -7.91
CA ASP A 272 4.02 12.43 -9.36
C ASP A 272 4.05 10.92 -9.70
N ILE A 273 2.86 10.30 -9.72
CA ILE A 273 2.71 8.89 -10.04
C ILE A 273 3.20 8.55 -11.46
N PRO A 274 2.90 9.32 -12.52
CA PRO A 274 3.49 9.15 -13.85
C PRO A 274 5.01 9.09 -13.84
N ALA A 275 5.67 10.02 -13.16
CA ALA A 275 7.13 10.04 -13.04
C ALA A 275 7.66 8.83 -12.27
N ALA A 276 6.99 8.41 -11.19
CA ALA A 276 7.34 7.21 -10.43
C ALA A 276 7.24 5.94 -11.29
N VAL A 277 6.16 5.78 -12.05
CA VAL A 277 5.98 4.68 -13.01
C VAL A 277 7.10 4.67 -14.04
N THR A 278 7.43 5.83 -14.60
CA THR A 278 8.51 5.97 -15.60
C THR A 278 9.86 5.55 -15.01
N ARG A 279 10.21 6.03 -13.82
CA ARG A 279 11.46 5.66 -13.14
C ARG A 279 11.57 4.17 -12.87
N LEU A 280 10.48 3.55 -12.39
CA LEU A 280 10.45 2.12 -12.08
C LEU A 280 10.64 1.24 -13.31
N LEU A 281 10.14 1.67 -14.46
CA LEU A 281 10.22 0.94 -15.73
C LEU A 281 11.43 1.27 -16.58
N ALA A 282 12.24 2.25 -16.18
CA ALA A 282 13.37 2.76 -16.99
C ALA A 282 14.40 1.69 -17.38
N HIS A 283 14.55 0.67 -16.57
CA HIS A 283 15.53 -0.41 -16.78
C HIS A 283 14.90 -1.75 -17.20
N SER A 284 13.58 -1.82 -17.30
CA SER A 284 12.89 -3.04 -17.75
C SER A 284 12.56 -2.97 -19.25
N ARG A 285 12.86 -4.06 -19.96
CA ARG A 285 12.51 -4.24 -21.38
C ARG A 285 11.21 -5.03 -21.56
N ALA A 286 10.56 -5.44 -20.48
CA ALA A 286 9.34 -6.20 -20.55
C ALA A 286 8.15 -5.35 -21.03
N ASP A 287 7.42 -5.83 -22.03
CA ASP A 287 6.22 -5.16 -22.56
C ASP A 287 4.98 -5.41 -21.70
N ARG A 288 5.07 -6.37 -20.78
CA ARG A 288 3.98 -6.77 -19.89
C ARG A 288 4.35 -6.52 -18.43
N ILE A 289 3.39 -5.99 -17.67
CA ILE A 289 3.49 -5.77 -16.23
C ILE A 289 2.46 -6.66 -15.54
N ILE A 290 2.88 -7.37 -14.50
CA ILE A 290 2.02 -8.20 -13.66
C ILE A 290 2.14 -7.71 -12.22
N THR A 291 1.02 -7.53 -11.54
CA THR A 291 0.99 -7.12 -10.13
C THR A 291 -0.17 -7.76 -9.38
N CYS A 292 -0.08 -7.80 -8.06
CA CYS A 292 -1.16 -8.18 -7.16
C CYS A 292 -1.58 -7.02 -6.22
N SER A 293 -1.17 -5.80 -6.54
CA SER A 293 -1.61 -4.58 -5.85
C SER A 293 -2.61 -3.82 -6.71
N PRO A 294 -3.86 -3.63 -6.28
CA PRO A 294 -4.88 -2.96 -7.08
C PRO A 294 -4.54 -1.50 -7.42
N ALA A 295 -3.95 -0.77 -6.49
CA ALA A 295 -3.57 0.62 -6.71
C ALA A 295 -2.44 0.74 -7.75
N ASP A 296 -1.43 -0.14 -7.66
CA ASP A 296 -0.33 -0.19 -8.63
C ASP A 296 -0.81 -0.68 -9.99
N TYR A 297 -1.75 -1.66 -10.04
CA TYR A 297 -2.41 -2.10 -11.27
C TYR A 297 -3.04 -0.92 -12.02
N LEU A 298 -3.82 -0.10 -11.32
CA LEU A 298 -4.44 1.08 -11.91
C LEU A 298 -3.41 2.12 -12.37
N ALA A 299 -2.36 2.36 -11.58
CA ALA A 299 -1.30 3.29 -11.93
C ALA A 299 -0.55 2.84 -13.21
N PHE A 300 -0.15 1.58 -13.29
CA PHE A 300 0.52 1.05 -14.47
C PHE A 300 -0.40 1.03 -15.69
N LYS A 301 -1.65 0.62 -15.53
CA LYS A 301 -2.63 0.61 -16.62
C LYS A 301 -2.86 1.99 -17.21
N THR A 302 -2.78 3.02 -16.39
CA THR A 302 -3.00 4.42 -16.80
C THR A 302 -1.74 5.05 -17.41
N TYR A 303 -0.55 4.79 -16.84
CA TYR A 303 0.64 5.60 -17.12
C TYR A 303 1.80 4.85 -17.77
N SER A 304 1.80 3.51 -17.83
CA SER A 304 2.95 2.77 -18.33
C SER A 304 3.02 2.66 -19.84
N GLY A 305 1.89 2.74 -20.54
CA GLY A 305 1.79 2.41 -21.96
C GLY A 305 2.02 0.92 -22.28
N ARG A 306 2.20 0.06 -21.26
CA ARG A 306 2.45 -1.38 -21.41
C ARG A 306 1.22 -2.20 -21.04
N GLU A 307 1.15 -3.44 -21.54
CA GLU A 307 0.12 -4.38 -21.13
C GLU A 307 0.22 -4.62 -19.60
N THR A 308 -0.83 -4.29 -18.87
CA THR A 308 -0.85 -4.46 -17.40
C THR A 308 -1.94 -5.45 -17.02
N ARG A 309 -1.57 -6.49 -16.26
CA ARG A 309 -2.47 -7.51 -15.74
C ARG A 309 -2.38 -7.61 -14.23
N PHE A 310 -3.53 -7.80 -13.62
CA PHE A 310 -3.58 -8.30 -12.25
C PHE A 310 -3.27 -9.79 -12.26
N ILE A 311 -2.57 -10.31 -11.24
CA ILE A 311 -2.08 -11.69 -11.27
C ILE A 311 -3.17 -12.71 -11.56
N THR A 312 -4.39 -12.54 -11.03
CA THR A 312 -5.49 -13.48 -11.26
C THR A 312 -6.09 -13.43 -12.66
N GLU A 313 -5.81 -12.38 -13.45
CA GLU A 313 -6.17 -12.35 -14.88
C GLU A 313 -5.25 -13.25 -15.73
N CYS A 314 -4.18 -13.77 -15.14
CA CYS A 314 -3.25 -14.70 -15.78
C CYS A 314 -3.57 -16.17 -15.46
N LEU A 315 -4.73 -16.50 -14.90
CA LEU A 315 -5.15 -17.90 -14.66
C LEU A 315 -5.24 -18.68 -15.98
N ARG A 316 -4.72 -19.92 -15.95
CA ARG A 316 -4.80 -20.86 -17.09
C ARG A 316 -6.23 -21.34 -17.34
#